data_29c0e9ca5bb49105daf6dcf310ee894d
#
_entry.id   29c0e9ca5bb49105daf6dcf310ee894d
#
_cell.length_a   1.000
_cell.length_b   1.000
_cell.length_c   1.000
_cell.angle_alpha   90.00
_cell.angle_beta   90.00
_cell.angle_gamma   90.00
#
_symmetry.space_group_name_H-M   'P 1'
#
loop_
_entity.id
_entity.type
_entity.pdbx_description
1 polymer ?
#
loop_
_entity_poly.entity_id
_entity_poly.type
_entity_poly.pdbx_seq_one_letter_code
_entity_poly.pdbx_strand_id
1 'polypeptide(L)'
;IKIYSGKAFLIGDGYTDNGQFPFVDEFDIKSLNKKRLYQSSYLDKYESIYDFNAEDNELFVRIESPIDFPNYFVKSLSENYLTQLTSFQNPFEKIKDAYKKVIKYQRSDGLDLSGILYLPINYDLKSQKKLPMILWAYPREFKDRSSAGQSTKNSNRFTYPYYGSMVYWITKGYAVLDDASFPIVGEDNIEPNDSFRKQLVDNAKAAIDAVDDLGFIDRERVAVGGHSYGAFMVANLLSHSNLFAAGIARSGAYNRTLTPFGFQSEERSYWEAPEIYYSMSPFMH
;
A
#
# COMPACT_ATOMS: atom_id res chain seq x y z
N ILE A 1 17.95 -15.58 0.81
CA ILE A 1 18.43 -16.96 0.50
C ILE A 1 19.49 -17.32 1.53
N LYS A 2 19.32 -18.47 2.19
CA LYS A 2 20.32 -19.08 3.07
C LYS A 2 20.85 -20.35 2.42
N ILE A 3 22.11 -20.69 2.66
CA ILE A 3 22.72 -21.94 2.20
C ILE A 3 23.19 -22.71 3.42
N TYR A 4 22.77 -23.97 3.53
CA TYR A 4 23.18 -24.88 4.59
C TYR A 4 23.26 -26.30 4.05
N SER A 5 24.35 -27.00 4.31
CA SER A 5 24.57 -28.40 3.93
C SER A 5 24.28 -28.74 2.47
N GLY A 6 24.70 -27.85 1.53
CA GLY A 6 24.51 -28.04 0.09
C GLY A 6 23.11 -27.74 -0.45
N LYS A 7 22.25 -27.17 0.36
CA LYS A 7 20.89 -26.75 0.02
C LYS A 7 20.73 -25.25 0.16
N ALA A 8 19.90 -24.63 -0.67
CA ALA A 8 19.48 -23.25 -0.55
C ALA A 8 18.05 -23.19 0.01
N PHE A 9 17.79 -22.27 0.92
CA PHE A 9 16.47 -22.04 1.51
C PHE A 9 15.96 -20.67 1.08
N LEU A 10 14.75 -20.66 0.51
CA LEU A 10 14.09 -19.52 -0.06
C LEU A 10 12.88 -19.19 0.81
N ILE A 11 12.84 -17.98 1.37
CA ILE A 11 11.67 -17.43 2.04
C ILE A 11 10.92 -16.57 1.03
N GLY A 12 9.62 -16.80 0.87
CA GLY A 12 8.76 -16.04 -0.01
C GLY A 12 7.49 -15.55 0.69
N ASP A 13 6.98 -14.42 0.24
CA ASP A 13 5.80 -13.78 0.83
C ASP A 13 4.48 -14.49 0.51
N GLY A 14 4.43 -15.28 -0.56
CA GLY A 14 3.29 -16.12 -0.89
C GLY A 14 2.02 -15.36 -1.23
N TYR A 15 2.10 -14.28 -2.02
CA TYR A 15 0.93 -13.54 -2.47
C TYR A 15 0.08 -14.37 -3.42
N THR A 16 -1.24 -14.38 -3.16
CA THR A 16 -2.26 -15.04 -3.98
C THR A 16 -3.52 -14.18 -4.01
N ASP A 17 -4.47 -14.50 -4.89
CA ASP A 17 -5.78 -13.83 -4.93
C ASP A 17 -6.58 -13.98 -3.63
N ASN A 18 -6.32 -15.06 -2.88
CA ASN A 18 -7.02 -15.40 -1.63
C ASN A 18 -6.32 -14.89 -0.37
N GLY A 19 -5.16 -14.28 -0.49
CA GLY A 19 -4.39 -13.77 0.65
C GLY A 19 -2.89 -13.95 0.49
N GLN A 20 -2.19 -13.74 1.58
CA GLN A 20 -0.73 -13.82 1.65
C GLN A 20 -0.34 -14.97 2.58
N PHE A 21 0.32 -15.97 2.04
CA PHE A 21 0.71 -17.20 2.73
C PHE A 21 2.22 -17.42 2.62
N PRO A 22 3.02 -16.77 3.48
CA PRO A 22 4.48 -16.88 3.48
C PRO A 22 4.94 -18.33 3.55
N PHE A 23 6.07 -18.61 2.92
CA PHE A 23 6.55 -19.97 2.80
C PHE A 23 8.07 -20.08 2.87
N VAL A 24 8.55 -21.29 3.10
CA VAL A 24 9.96 -21.69 2.95
C VAL A 24 10.04 -22.87 1.98
N ASP A 25 10.85 -22.70 0.94
CA ASP A 25 11.23 -23.75 0.01
C ASP A 25 12.69 -24.14 0.20
N GLU A 26 12.94 -25.44 0.30
CA GLU A 26 14.26 -26.05 0.18
C GLU A 26 14.57 -26.29 -1.30
N PHE A 27 15.75 -25.93 -1.73
CA PHE A 27 16.24 -26.13 -3.07
C PHE A 27 17.59 -26.86 -3.02
N ASP A 28 17.67 -28.06 -3.58
CA ASP A 28 18.91 -28.81 -3.70
C ASP A 28 19.74 -28.21 -4.84
N ILE A 29 20.94 -27.68 -4.55
CA ILE A 29 21.77 -26.96 -5.50
C ILE A 29 22.30 -27.86 -6.61
N LYS A 30 22.46 -29.16 -6.36
CA LYS A 30 23.00 -30.12 -7.33
C LYS A 30 21.94 -30.68 -8.26
N SER A 31 20.83 -31.14 -7.68
CA SER A 31 19.74 -31.78 -8.44
C SER A 31 18.72 -30.80 -8.99
N LEU A 32 18.76 -29.53 -8.54
CA LEU A 32 17.79 -28.47 -8.83
C LEU A 32 16.36 -28.82 -8.38
N ASN A 33 16.20 -29.79 -7.50
CA ASN A 33 14.90 -30.16 -6.96
C ASN A 33 14.45 -29.17 -5.88
N LYS A 34 13.16 -28.82 -5.91
CA LYS A 34 12.51 -27.94 -4.96
C LYS A 34 11.51 -28.71 -4.10
N LYS A 35 11.53 -28.44 -2.78
CA LYS A 35 10.58 -28.98 -1.82
C LYS A 35 10.03 -27.88 -0.94
N ARG A 36 8.68 -27.73 -0.84
CA ARG A 36 8.03 -26.87 0.15
C ARG A 36 8.22 -27.46 1.54
N LEU A 37 8.89 -26.75 2.41
CA LEU A 37 9.06 -27.14 3.82
C LEU A 37 7.95 -26.60 4.70
N TYR A 38 7.53 -25.36 4.43
CA TYR A 38 6.50 -24.67 5.18
C TYR A 38 5.69 -23.75 4.28
N GLN A 39 4.41 -23.61 4.58
CA GLN A 39 3.56 -22.56 4.07
C GLN A 39 2.56 -22.16 5.15
N SER A 40 2.43 -20.85 5.41
CA SER A 40 1.41 -20.32 6.31
C SER A 40 0.00 -20.67 5.81
N SER A 41 -0.89 -20.98 6.73
CA SER A 41 -2.30 -21.30 6.46
C SER A 41 -3.28 -20.39 7.20
N TYR A 42 -2.79 -19.30 7.79
CA TYR A 42 -3.65 -18.37 8.52
C TYR A 42 -4.57 -17.61 7.55
N LEU A 43 -5.87 -17.64 7.81
CA LEU A 43 -6.89 -16.89 7.07
C LEU A 43 -7.29 -15.59 7.78
N ASP A 44 -7.15 -15.55 9.12
CA ASP A 44 -7.56 -14.46 10.02
C ASP A 44 -6.37 -13.68 10.60
N LYS A 45 -5.14 -14.15 10.36
CA LYS A 45 -3.90 -13.54 10.83
C LYS A 45 -2.95 -13.26 9.68
N TYR A 46 -1.97 -12.44 9.96
CA TYR A 46 -0.83 -12.20 9.08
C TYR A 46 0.44 -12.71 9.73
N GLU A 47 1.13 -13.62 9.07
CA GLU A 47 2.43 -14.14 9.46
C GLU A 47 3.51 -13.57 8.54
N SER A 48 4.62 -13.12 9.13
CA SER A 48 5.84 -12.77 8.39
C SER A 48 6.96 -13.70 8.83
N ILE A 49 7.64 -14.36 7.89
CA ILE A 49 8.81 -15.17 8.17
C ILE A 49 10.04 -14.27 8.08
N TYR A 50 10.72 -14.05 9.21
CA TYR A 50 11.94 -13.24 9.27
C TYR A 50 13.19 -14.08 9.01
N ASP A 51 13.16 -15.32 9.48
CA ASP A 51 14.27 -16.21 9.36
C ASP A 51 13.88 -17.68 9.40
N PHE A 52 14.75 -18.54 8.82
CA PHE A 52 14.68 -19.98 8.91
C PHE A 52 16.03 -20.52 9.36
N ASN A 53 16.05 -21.22 10.51
CA ASN A 53 17.18 -21.99 10.99
C ASN A 53 17.09 -23.41 10.43
N ALA A 54 17.94 -23.71 9.45
CA ALA A 54 17.94 -25.02 8.77
C ALA A 54 18.52 -26.15 9.63
N GLU A 55 19.33 -25.84 10.66
CA GLU A 55 19.91 -26.82 11.57
C GLU A 55 18.86 -27.37 12.52
N ASP A 56 18.10 -26.50 13.16
CA ASP A 56 17.05 -26.85 14.12
C ASP A 56 15.68 -27.05 13.49
N ASN A 57 15.54 -26.75 12.19
CA ASN A 57 14.29 -26.76 11.44
C ASN A 57 13.22 -25.85 12.07
N GLU A 58 13.64 -24.61 12.40
CA GLU A 58 12.82 -23.62 13.09
C GLU A 58 12.66 -22.34 12.28
N LEU A 59 11.47 -21.75 12.39
CA LEU A 59 11.16 -20.43 11.84
C LEU A 59 11.15 -19.38 12.95
N PHE A 60 11.76 -18.22 12.66
CA PHE A 60 11.52 -17.00 13.42
C PHE A 60 10.45 -16.19 12.70
N VAL A 61 9.29 -16.06 13.31
CA VAL A 61 8.11 -15.44 12.70
C VAL A 61 7.56 -14.31 13.55
N ARG A 62 6.90 -13.34 12.89
CA ARG A 62 6.01 -12.37 13.52
C ARG A 62 4.58 -12.69 13.11
N ILE A 63 3.69 -12.76 14.10
CA ILE A 63 2.27 -13.00 13.88
C ILE A 63 1.48 -11.80 14.42
N GLU A 64 0.51 -11.37 13.65
CA GLU A 64 -0.38 -10.25 13.97
C GLU A 64 -1.78 -10.49 13.39
N SER A 65 -2.76 -9.73 13.88
CA SER A 65 -4.09 -9.64 13.28
C SER A 65 -4.59 -8.19 13.34
N PRO A 66 -5.74 -7.85 12.78
CA PRO A 66 -6.30 -6.50 12.94
C PRO A 66 -6.47 -6.05 14.39
N ILE A 67 -6.65 -7.01 15.32
CA ILE A 67 -6.87 -6.76 16.75
C ILE A 67 -5.71 -7.18 17.64
N ASP A 68 -4.86 -8.12 17.19
CA ASP A 68 -3.70 -8.62 17.94
C ASP A 68 -2.44 -7.86 17.52
N PHE A 69 -1.82 -7.16 18.48
CA PHE A 69 -0.58 -6.45 18.23
C PHE A 69 0.54 -7.41 17.82
N PRO A 70 1.41 -7.03 16.85
CA PRO A 70 2.49 -7.89 16.37
C PRO A 70 3.39 -8.41 17.47
N ASN A 71 3.54 -9.73 17.56
CA ASN A 71 4.47 -10.40 18.47
C ASN A 71 5.33 -11.42 17.72
N TYR A 72 6.48 -11.76 18.28
CA TYR A 72 7.46 -12.67 17.70
C TYR A 72 7.40 -14.04 18.34
N PHE A 73 7.63 -15.06 17.51
CA PHE A 73 7.53 -16.48 17.87
C PHE A 73 8.65 -17.28 17.20
N VAL A 74 9.00 -18.39 17.84
CA VAL A 74 9.72 -19.50 17.20
C VAL A 74 8.72 -20.62 16.92
N LYS A 75 8.70 -21.09 15.67
CA LYS A 75 7.88 -22.20 15.20
C LYS A 75 8.77 -23.37 14.77
N SER A 76 8.69 -24.50 15.46
CA SER A 76 9.36 -25.72 15.04
C SER A 76 8.54 -26.43 13.97
N LEU A 77 9.19 -26.80 12.87
CA LEU A 77 8.58 -27.58 11.81
C LEU A 77 8.69 -29.09 12.06
N SER A 78 9.62 -29.49 12.94
CA SER A 78 9.84 -30.90 13.31
C SER A 78 8.90 -31.36 14.43
N GLU A 79 8.75 -30.53 15.46
CA GLU A 79 8.01 -30.86 16.67
C GLU A 79 6.63 -30.22 16.73
N ASN A 80 6.31 -29.41 15.73
CA ASN A 80 5.02 -28.72 15.56
C ASN A 80 4.60 -27.87 16.77
N TYR A 81 5.56 -27.15 17.39
CA TYR A 81 5.27 -26.19 18.46
C TYR A 81 5.42 -24.74 17.97
N LEU A 82 4.73 -23.84 18.67
CA LEU A 82 4.83 -22.41 18.52
C LEU A 82 5.11 -21.77 19.88
N THR A 83 6.31 -21.23 20.06
CA THR A 83 6.73 -20.59 21.31
C THR A 83 6.74 -19.08 21.13
N GLN A 84 5.98 -18.37 21.96
CA GLN A 84 5.96 -16.91 21.97
C GLN A 84 7.22 -16.35 22.65
N LEU A 85 7.91 -15.42 21.96
CA LEU A 85 9.10 -14.76 22.48
C LEU A 85 8.83 -13.39 23.08
N THR A 86 7.81 -12.68 22.59
CA THR A 86 7.45 -11.32 23.04
C THR A 86 6.00 -11.22 23.41
N SER A 87 5.68 -10.31 24.34
CA SER A 87 4.31 -10.04 24.78
C SER A 87 4.02 -8.54 24.73
N PHE A 88 4.28 -7.94 23.56
CA PHE A 88 3.99 -6.53 23.35
C PHE A 88 2.50 -6.24 23.43
N GLN A 89 2.16 -5.19 24.14
CA GLN A 89 0.78 -4.73 24.29
C GLN A 89 0.43 -3.76 23.18
N ASN A 90 -0.84 -3.73 22.78
CA ASN A 90 -1.34 -2.78 21.79
C ASN A 90 -1.33 -1.34 22.36
N PRO A 91 -0.52 -0.41 21.82
CA PRO A 91 -0.53 0.98 22.25
C PRO A 91 -1.65 1.80 21.60
N PHE A 92 -2.42 1.23 20.68
CA PHE A 92 -3.43 1.89 19.86
C PHE A 92 -4.87 1.45 20.21
N GLU A 93 -5.14 1.17 21.48
CA GLU A 93 -6.44 0.70 21.96
C GLU A 93 -7.64 1.53 21.47
N LYS A 94 -7.43 2.85 21.28
CA LYS A 94 -8.50 3.75 20.82
C LYS A 94 -8.97 3.53 19.39
N ILE A 95 -8.20 2.79 18.58
CA ILE A 95 -8.52 2.55 17.17
C ILE A 95 -8.57 1.07 16.81
N LYS A 96 -8.40 0.17 17.78
CA LYS A 96 -8.32 -1.29 17.51
C LYS A 96 -9.58 -1.86 16.87
N ASP A 97 -10.75 -1.33 17.21
CA ASP A 97 -12.05 -1.81 16.73
C ASP A 97 -12.54 -1.02 15.50
N ALA A 98 -11.67 -0.23 14.86
CA ALA A 98 -12.03 0.50 13.67
C ALA A 98 -12.32 -0.46 12.51
N TYR A 99 -13.41 -0.21 11.79
CA TYR A 99 -13.64 -0.94 10.53
C TYR A 99 -12.48 -0.71 9.59
N LYS A 100 -11.92 -1.82 9.09
CA LYS A 100 -10.81 -1.83 8.13
C LYS A 100 -11.10 -2.82 7.02
N LYS A 101 -10.95 -2.39 5.77
CA LYS A 101 -11.12 -3.25 4.61
C LYS A 101 -10.14 -2.86 3.51
N VAL A 102 -9.45 -3.82 2.92
CA VAL A 102 -8.78 -3.63 1.64
C VAL A 102 -9.86 -3.62 0.56
N ILE A 103 -9.99 -2.52 -0.16
CA ILE A 103 -10.88 -2.42 -1.31
C ILE A 103 -10.06 -2.56 -2.59
N LYS A 104 -10.60 -3.30 -3.56
CA LYS A 104 -10.04 -3.46 -4.90
C LYS A 104 -11.01 -2.80 -5.88
N TYR A 105 -10.50 -2.07 -6.83
CA TYR A 105 -11.27 -1.35 -7.84
C TYR A 105 -10.44 -1.20 -9.11
N GLN A 106 -11.06 -0.77 -10.19
CA GLN A 106 -10.36 -0.57 -11.46
C GLN A 106 -10.40 0.88 -11.90
N ARG A 107 -9.30 1.33 -12.48
CA ARG A 107 -9.24 2.57 -13.24
C ARG A 107 -9.98 2.40 -14.57
N SER A 108 -10.40 3.50 -15.18
CA SER A 108 -11.20 3.50 -16.42
C SER A 108 -10.55 2.74 -17.61
N ASP A 109 -9.23 2.60 -17.58
CA ASP A 109 -8.46 1.83 -18.57
C ASP A 109 -8.29 0.33 -18.20
N GLY A 110 -8.97 -0.14 -17.13
CA GLY A 110 -8.94 -1.52 -16.66
C GLY A 110 -7.74 -1.87 -15.79
N LEU A 111 -6.93 -0.90 -15.35
CA LEU A 111 -5.82 -1.17 -14.43
C LEU A 111 -6.38 -1.43 -13.02
N ASP A 112 -5.95 -2.54 -12.41
CA ASP A 112 -6.33 -2.90 -11.05
C ASP A 112 -5.67 -1.98 -10.03
N LEU A 113 -6.48 -1.46 -9.11
CA LEU A 113 -6.07 -0.57 -8.04
C LEU A 113 -6.60 -1.09 -6.70
N SER A 114 -6.03 -0.56 -5.61
CA SER A 114 -6.49 -0.91 -4.27
C SER A 114 -6.19 0.20 -3.27
N GLY A 115 -6.88 0.16 -2.13
CA GLY A 115 -6.65 1.04 -0.99
C GLY A 115 -7.12 0.37 0.29
N ILE A 116 -6.76 0.93 1.44
CA ILE A 116 -7.22 0.46 2.74
C ILE A 116 -8.24 1.46 3.27
N LEU A 117 -9.50 1.06 3.27
CA LEU A 117 -10.59 1.88 3.80
C LEU A 117 -10.72 1.67 5.30
N TYR A 118 -10.70 2.77 6.05
CA TYR A 118 -11.04 2.85 7.47
C TYR A 118 -12.29 3.71 7.64
N LEU A 119 -13.21 3.25 8.49
CA LEU A 119 -14.38 4.05 8.89
C LEU A 119 -14.26 4.48 10.36
N PRO A 120 -14.97 5.55 10.78
CA PRO A 120 -14.98 6.01 12.15
C PRO A 120 -15.32 4.90 13.14
N ILE A 121 -14.74 4.98 14.33
CA ILE A 121 -15.04 4.04 15.42
C ILE A 121 -16.54 4.10 15.73
N ASN A 122 -17.16 2.93 15.90
CA ASN A 122 -18.59 2.77 16.12
C ASN A 122 -19.50 3.31 15.00
N TYR A 123 -18.97 3.47 13.78
CA TYR A 123 -19.82 3.80 12.64
C TYR A 123 -20.77 2.62 12.33
N ASP A 124 -22.06 2.89 12.31
CA ASP A 124 -23.07 1.90 11.91
C ASP A 124 -23.04 1.72 10.37
N LEU A 125 -22.60 0.55 9.91
CA LEU A 125 -22.52 0.22 8.48
C LEU A 125 -23.88 0.25 7.76
N LYS A 126 -25.00 0.20 8.51
CA LYS A 126 -26.36 0.34 7.99
C LYS A 126 -26.84 1.79 7.98
N SER A 127 -26.04 2.71 8.49
CA SER A 127 -26.38 4.13 8.56
C SER A 127 -26.46 4.74 7.18
N GLN A 128 -27.44 5.63 6.98
CA GLN A 128 -27.54 6.48 5.80
C GLN A 128 -26.66 7.75 5.90
N LYS A 129 -25.94 7.92 7.02
CA LYS A 129 -25.11 9.09 7.26
C LYS A 129 -23.85 9.02 6.42
N LYS A 130 -23.72 9.91 5.45
CA LYS A 130 -22.53 10.06 4.64
C LYS A 130 -21.41 10.77 5.42
N LEU A 131 -20.18 10.27 5.26
CA LEU A 131 -18.97 10.74 5.96
C LEU A 131 -18.13 11.65 5.08
N PRO A 132 -17.44 12.66 5.64
CA PRO A 132 -16.30 13.24 4.98
C PRO A 132 -15.18 12.20 4.86
N MET A 133 -14.38 12.24 3.78
CA MET A 133 -13.28 11.31 3.57
C MET A 133 -11.96 12.04 3.38
N ILE A 134 -10.88 11.44 3.89
CA ILE A 134 -9.50 11.79 3.54
C ILE A 134 -8.94 10.64 2.70
N LEU A 135 -8.52 10.95 1.46
CA LEU A 135 -7.77 10.07 0.58
C LEU A 135 -6.29 10.36 0.76
N TRP A 136 -5.50 9.35 1.17
CA TRP A 136 -4.06 9.49 1.34
C TRP A 136 -3.33 8.58 0.37
N ALA A 137 -2.45 9.16 -0.46
CA ALA A 137 -1.77 8.43 -1.51
C ALA A 137 -0.34 8.94 -1.77
N TYR A 138 0.41 8.13 -2.50
CA TYR A 138 1.75 8.44 -2.98
C TYR A 138 1.90 7.87 -4.40
N PRO A 139 2.11 8.70 -5.43
CA PRO A 139 2.26 8.21 -6.80
C PRO A 139 3.55 7.40 -6.96
N ARG A 140 3.49 6.41 -7.85
CA ARG A 140 4.66 5.61 -8.24
C ARG A 140 4.64 5.40 -9.74
N GLU A 141 5.77 5.63 -10.39
CA GLU A 141 5.95 5.38 -11.81
C GLU A 141 6.32 3.91 -12.07
N PHE A 142 5.76 3.35 -13.15
CA PHE A 142 6.00 1.98 -13.60
C PHE A 142 6.23 1.99 -15.11
N LYS A 143 7.20 1.19 -15.58
CA LYS A 143 7.44 0.97 -17.02
C LYS A 143 6.64 -0.21 -17.58
N ASP A 144 5.88 -0.92 -16.73
CA ASP A 144 5.02 -2.02 -17.13
C ASP A 144 3.72 -2.05 -16.32
N ARG A 145 2.64 -2.37 -17.03
CA ARG A 145 1.28 -2.38 -16.49
C ARG A 145 1.03 -3.52 -15.50
N SER A 146 1.66 -4.67 -15.73
CA SER A 146 1.46 -5.85 -14.88
C SER A 146 1.99 -5.63 -13.47
N SER A 147 3.13 -4.96 -13.32
CA SER A 147 3.68 -4.56 -12.03
C SER A 147 2.83 -3.48 -11.35
N ALA A 148 2.31 -2.53 -12.13
CA ALA A 148 1.52 -1.42 -11.63
C ALA A 148 0.19 -1.85 -10.99
N GLY A 149 -0.44 -2.91 -11.52
CA GLY A 149 -1.70 -3.46 -11.02
C GLY A 149 -1.56 -4.38 -9.81
N GLN A 150 -0.35 -4.69 -9.36
CA GLN A 150 -0.14 -5.59 -8.23
C GLN A 150 -0.48 -4.93 -6.90
N SER A 151 -1.14 -5.67 -6.02
CA SER A 151 -1.43 -5.24 -4.65
C SER A 151 -0.81 -6.18 -3.63
N THR A 152 -0.03 -5.60 -2.70
CA THR A 152 0.55 -6.31 -1.56
C THR A 152 -0.19 -6.00 -0.24
N LYS A 153 -1.37 -5.37 -0.33
CA LYS A 153 -2.18 -5.01 0.84
C LYS A 153 -2.82 -6.24 1.44
N ASN A 154 -2.79 -6.35 2.76
CA ASN A 154 -3.37 -7.47 3.49
C ASN A 154 -4.27 -6.94 4.63
N SER A 155 -5.55 -7.32 4.63
CA SER A 155 -6.53 -6.91 5.64
C SER A 155 -6.18 -7.39 7.05
N ASN A 156 -5.43 -8.50 7.18
CA ASN A 156 -5.05 -9.08 8.46
C ASN A 156 -3.83 -8.41 9.11
N ARG A 157 -3.14 -7.50 8.40
CA ARG A 157 -2.07 -6.72 9.04
C ARG A 157 -2.64 -5.83 10.12
N PHE A 158 -1.93 -5.72 11.25
CA PHE A 158 -2.24 -4.77 12.29
C PHE A 158 -2.15 -3.33 11.77
N THR A 159 -3.05 -2.46 12.19
CA THR A 159 -2.98 -1.03 11.86
C THR A 159 -2.01 -0.34 12.80
N TYR A 160 -0.81 -0.06 12.32
CA TYR A 160 0.24 0.62 13.08
C TYR A 160 0.37 2.09 12.62
N PRO A 161 -0.41 3.03 13.18
CA PRO A 161 -0.36 4.41 12.74
C PRO A 161 0.89 5.10 13.31
N TYR A 162 1.72 5.65 12.45
CA TYR A 162 2.81 6.53 12.87
C TYR A 162 2.26 7.93 13.22
N TYR A 163 3.07 8.79 13.84
CA TYR A 163 2.65 10.11 14.34
C TYR A 163 1.96 11.02 13.31
N GLY A 164 2.23 10.83 12.03
CA GLY A 164 1.65 11.59 10.92
C GLY A 164 0.55 10.87 10.15
N SER A 165 0.08 9.72 10.64
CA SER A 165 -0.92 8.91 9.93
C SER A 165 -2.29 9.57 9.90
N MET A 166 -2.92 9.53 8.73
CA MET A 166 -4.30 10.00 8.56
C MET A 166 -5.32 9.09 9.24
N VAL A 167 -4.97 7.85 9.56
CA VAL A 167 -5.86 6.91 10.23
C VAL A 167 -6.42 7.47 11.55
N TYR A 168 -5.67 8.33 12.25
CA TYR A 168 -6.19 8.99 13.46
C TYR A 168 -7.45 9.83 13.25
N TRP A 169 -7.73 10.29 12.03
CA TRP A 169 -8.93 11.09 11.74
C TRP A 169 -10.23 10.31 11.81
N ILE A 170 -10.17 8.96 11.85
CA ILE A 170 -11.36 8.15 12.15
C ILE A 170 -11.94 8.47 13.52
N THR A 171 -11.12 8.91 14.50
CA THR A 171 -11.56 9.36 15.83
C THR A 171 -12.30 10.70 15.78
N LYS A 172 -12.25 11.39 14.65
CA LYS A 172 -12.91 12.68 14.40
C LYS A 172 -14.09 12.57 13.42
N GLY A 173 -14.49 11.35 13.09
CA GLY A 173 -15.65 11.09 12.24
C GLY A 173 -15.39 11.13 10.74
N TYR A 174 -14.13 11.04 10.31
CA TYR A 174 -13.78 10.94 8.90
C TYR A 174 -13.61 9.47 8.49
N ALA A 175 -14.09 9.12 7.29
CA ALA A 175 -13.57 7.95 6.59
C ALA A 175 -12.14 8.26 6.11
N VAL A 176 -11.28 7.25 6.07
CA VAL A 176 -9.92 7.40 5.54
C VAL A 176 -9.67 6.30 4.53
N LEU A 177 -9.35 6.67 3.29
CA LEU A 177 -8.80 5.75 2.31
C LEU A 177 -7.28 5.92 2.30
N ASP A 178 -6.60 5.05 3.03
CA ASP A 178 -5.15 5.07 3.23
C ASP A 178 -4.43 4.19 2.21
N ASP A 179 -3.19 4.55 1.88
CA ASP A 179 -2.36 3.81 0.92
C ASP A 179 -3.11 3.51 -0.39
N ALA A 180 -3.88 4.47 -0.90
CA ALA A 180 -4.56 4.31 -2.17
C ALA A 180 -3.53 4.19 -3.31
N SER A 181 -3.72 3.21 -4.19
CA SER A 181 -2.81 2.97 -5.32
C SER A 181 -2.92 4.09 -6.35
N PHE A 182 -1.80 4.74 -6.65
CA PHE A 182 -1.68 5.84 -7.62
C PHE A 182 -0.54 5.56 -8.61
N PRO A 183 -0.64 4.48 -9.41
CA PRO A 183 0.37 4.17 -10.41
C PRO A 183 0.29 5.14 -11.60
N ILE A 184 1.46 5.55 -12.06
CA ILE A 184 1.67 6.25 -13.30
C ILE A 184 2.43 5.29 -14.22
N VAL A 185 1.81 4.87 -15.30
CA VAL A 185 2.30 3.76 -16.13
C VAL A 185 2.76 4.29 -17.47
N GLY A 186 4.00 3.97 -17.84
CA GLY A 186 4.49 4.04 -19.20
C GLY A 186 4.34 2.68 -19.90
N GLU A 187 4.14 2.70 -21.18
CA GLU A 187 4.05 1.49 -22.00
C GLU A 187 4.87 1.68 -23.27
N ASP A 188 5.55 0.62 -23.69
CA ASP A 188 6.41 0.62 -24.88
C ASP A 188 7.50 1.73 -24.84
N ASN A 189 7.37 2.71 -25.72
CA ASN A 189 8.30 3.87 -25.82
C ASN A 189 7.74 5.14 -25.16
N ILE A 190 6.62 5.02 -24.41
CA ILE A 190 5.99 6.14 -23.70
C ILE A 190 6.46 6.11 -22.25
N GLU A 191 7.12 7.18 -21.82
CA GLU A 191 7.53 7.30 -20.42
C GLU A 191 6.31 7.57 -19.52
N PRO A 192 6.32 7.11 -18.27
CA PRO A 192 5.19 7.28 -17.34
C PRO A 192 4.71 8.74 -17.24
N ASN A 193 5.66 9.67 -17.19
CA ASN A 193 5.36 11.08 -16.99
C ASN A 193 4.75 11.79 -18.20
N ASP A 194 4.78 11.19 -19.39
CA ASP A 194 4.14 11.75 -20.59
C ASP A 194 2.62 11.91 -20.43
N SER A 195 2.02 11.09 -19.55
CA SER A 195 0.59 11.14 -19.23
C SER A 195 0.30 11.31 -17.73
N PHE A 196 1.26 11.83 -16.96
CA PHE A 196 1.21 11.95 -15.49
C PHE A 196 -0.10 12.55 -14.98
N ARG A 197 -0.45 13.77 -15.42
CA ARG A 197 -1.63 14.49 -14.92
C ARG A 197 -2.94 13.74 -15.19
N LYS A 198 -3.09 13.19 -16.40
CA LYS A 198 -4.26 12.41 -16.76
C LYS A 198 -4.41 11.19 -15.87
N GLN A 199 -3.35 10.38 -15.76
CA GLN A 199 -3.38 9.17 -14.93
C GLN A 199 -3.59 9.49 -13.45
N LEU A 200 -3.05 10.61 -12.98
CA LEU A 200 -3.24 11.05 -11.60
C LEU A 200 -4.71 11.33 -11.29
N VAL A 201 -5.40 12.06 -12.17
CA VAL A 201 -6.84 12.37 -12.04
C VAL A 201 -7.68 11.09 -12.18
N ASP A 202 -7.35 10.21 -13.12
CA ASP A 202 -8.04 8.93 -13.31
C ASP A 202 -7.92 8.02 -12.08
N ASN A 203 -6.74 7.96 -11.45
CA ASN A 203 -6.52 7.23 -10.20
C ASN A 203 -7.39 7.80 -9.07
N ALA A 204 -7.40 9.13 -8.92
CA ALA A 204 -8.17 9.81 -7.90
C ALA A 204 -9.67 9.57 -8.06
N LYS A 205 -10.17 9.69 -9.30
CA LYS A 205 -11.56 9.44 -9.62
C LYS A 205 -11.96 8.00 -9.30
N ALA A 206 -11.19 7.02 -9.75
CA ALA A 206 -11.46 5.61 -9.49
C ALA A 206 -11.50 5.28 -7.99
N ALA A 207 -10.58 5.87 -7.21
CA ALA A 207 -10.54 5.69 -5.77
C ALA A 207 -11.77 6.28 -5.05
N ILE A 208 -12.21 7.47 -5.46
CA ILE A 208 -13.41 8.13 -4.89
C ILE A 208 -14.67 7.35 -5.29
N ASP A 209 -14.81 6.98 -6.58
CA ASP A 209 -15.96 6.22 -7.08
C ASP A 209 -16.12 4.91 -6.31
N ALA A 210 -15.03 4.18 -6.10
CA ALA A 210 -15.03 2.90 -5.38
C ALA A 210 -15.54 3.00 -3.93
N VAL A 211 -15.25 4.09 -3.23
CA VAL A 211 -15.73 4.28 -1.85
C VAL A 211 -17.16 4.84 -1.84
N ASP A 212 -17.51 5.69 -2.81
CA ASP A 212 -18.86 6.22 -2.95
C ASP A 212 -19.89 5.12 -3.29
N ASP A 213 -19.52 4.18 -4.17
CA ASP A 213 -20.34 3.01 -4.51
C ASP A 213 -20.64 2.12 -3.30
N LEU A 214 -19.74 2.10 -2.29
CA LEU A 214 -20.01 1.46 -1.01
C LEU A 214 -21.04 2.21 -0.14
N GLY A 215 -21.37 3.44 -0.51
CA GLY A 215 -22.41 4.23 0.14
C GLY A 215 -21.95 4.99 1.40
N PHE A 216 -20.66 5.01 1.74
CA PHE A 216 -20.20 5.54 3.03
C PHE A 216 -19.89 7.04 3.03
N ILE A 217 -19.54 7.63 1.87
CA ILE A 217 -18.99 8.98 1.82
C ILE A 217 -19.90 10.00 1.15
N ASP A 218 -19.65 11.26 1.45
CA ASP A 218 -20.16 12.43 0.75
C ASP A 218 -19.09 12.92 -0.22
N ARG A 219 -19.34 12.80 -1.52
CA ARG A 219 -18.40 13.19 -2.60
C ARG A 219 -17.99 14.65 -2.54
N GLU A 220 -18.86 15.53 -2.03
CA GLU A 220 -18.58 16.96 -1.90
C GLU A 220 -17.64 17.27 -0.73
N ARG A 221 -17.36 16.28 0.12
CA ARG A 221 -16.52 16.43 1.31
C ARG A 221 -15.32 15.47 1.31
N VAL A 222 -14.67 15.33 0.15
CA VAL A 222 -13.46 14.53 0.02
C VAL A 222 -12.24 15.45 0.04
N ALA A 223 -11.29 15.16 0.93
CA ALA A 223 -9.97 15.77 0.96
C ALA A 223 -8.93 14.81 0.41
N VAL A 224 -7.88 15.34 -0.25
CA VAL A 224 -6.72 14.56 -0.67
C VAL A 224 -5.50 14.96 0.14
N GLY A 225 -4.69 13.97 0.53
CA GLY A 225 -3.44 14.22 1.26
C GLY A 225 -2.28 13.38 0.77
N GLY A 226 -1.07 13.89 1.02
CA GLY A 226 0.16 13.20 0.69
C GLY A 226 1.41 13.88 1.25
N HIS A 227 2.48 13.11 1.35
CA HIS A 227 3.77 13.58 1.81
C HIS A 227 4.82 13.52 0.71
N SER A 228 5.75 14.45 0.65
CA SER A 228 6.84 14.49 -0.34
C SER A 228 6.28 14.50 -1.79
N TYR A 229 6.52 13.45 -2.58
CA TYR A 229 5.93 13.31 -3.91
C TYR A 229 4.40 13.16 -3.87
N GLY A 230 3.85 12.66 -2.76
CA GLY A 230 2.41 12.71 -2.49
C GLY A 230 1.88 14.14 -2.30
N ALA A 231 2.66 15.06 -1.70
CA ALA A 231 2.27 16.47 -1.62
C ALA A 231 2.29 17.16 -2.99
N PHE A 232 3.26 16.81 -3.83
CA PHE A 232 3.29 17.22 -5.24
C PHE A 232 2.06 16.72 -6.01
N MET A 233 1.64 15.46 -5.78
CA MET A 233 0.38 14.91 -6.29
C MET A 233 -0.82 15.75 -5.84
N VAL A 234 -0.90 16.08 -4.54
CA VAL A 234 -2.02 16.89 -3.99
C VAL A 234 -2.15 18.21 -4.73
N ALA A 235 -1.04 18.94 -4.91
CA ALA A 235 -1.07 20.22 -5.61
C ALA A 235 -1.50 20.07 -7.08
N ASN A 236 -1.02 19.03 -7.77
CA ASN A 236 -1.46 18.75 -9.15
C ASN A 236 -2.96 18.40 -9.22
N LEU A 237 -3.47 17.59 -8.28
CA LEU A 237 -4.90 17.23 -8.26
C LEU A 237 -5.80 18.43 -8.00
N LEU A 238 -5.41 19.35 -7.13
CA LEU A 238 -6.17 20.59 -6.85
C LEU A 238 -6.10 21.57 -8.01
N SER A 239 -4.99 21.63 -8.75
CA SER A 239 -4.85 22.52 -9.92
C SER A 239 -5.56 21.98 -11.17
N HIS A 240 -5.74 20.66 -11.29
CA HIS A 240 -6.19 20.02 -12.53
C HIS A 240 -7.48 19.21 -12.41
N SER A 241 -8.16 19.25 -11.25
CA SER A 241 -9.46 18.58 -11.07
C SER A 241 -10.33 19.31 -10.05
N ASN A 242 -11.63 19.00 -10.09
CA ASN A 242 -12.63 19.47 -9.12
C ASN A 242 -13.08 18.31 -8.18
N LEU A 243 -12.23 17.29 -8.00
CA LEU A 243 -12.59 16.10 -7.25
C LEU A 243 -12.53 16.28 -5.73
N PHE A 244 -11.87 17.34 -5.26
CA PHE A 244 -11.54 17.50 -3.83
C PHE A 244 -11.98 18.85 -3.28
N ALA A 245 -12.55 18.83 -2.07
CA ALA A 245 -12.92 20.02 -1.32
C ALA A 245 -11.72 20.64 -0.57
N ALA A 246 -10.68 19.86 -0.30
CA ALA A 246 -9.49 20.31 0.43
C ALA A 246 -8.26 19.46 0.13
N GLY A 247 -7.06 20.01 0.41
CA GLY A 247 -5.79 19.30 0.25
C GLY A 247 -4.86 19.44 1.45
N ILE A 248 -4.12 18.37 1.76
CA ILE A 248 -3.10 18.28 2.81
C ILE A 248 -1.76 17.94 2.14
N ALA A 249 -1.00 18.96 1.75
CA ALA A 249 0.27 18.82 1.05
C ALA A 249 1.44 18.97 2.03
N ARG A 250 2.08 17.83 2.41
CA ARG A 250 3.19 17.84 3.39
C ARG A 250 4.54 17.74 2.70
N SER A 251 5.36 18.76 2.83
CA SER A 251 6.77 18.78 2.39
C SER A 251 6.96 18.45 0.91
N GLY A 252 6.18 19.06 0.03
CA GLY A 252 6.28 18.85 -1.43
C GLY A 252 7.27 19.81 -2.10
N ALA A 253 7.72 19.41 -3.30
CA ALA A 253 8.44 20.27 -4.24
C ALA A 253 7.53 20.52 -5.45
N TYR A 254 7.12 21.77 -5.65
CA TYR A 254 6.02 22.11 -6.57
C TYR A 254 6.47 22.68 -7.91
N ASN A 255 7.78 22.89 -8.11
CA ASN A 255 8.36 23.37 -9.36
C ASN A 255 9.49 22.42 -9.81
N ARG A 256 9.26 21.62 -10.85
CA ARG A 256 10.22 20.66 -11.38
C ARG A 256 11.34 21.30 -12.19
N THR A 257 11.16 22.53 -12.67
CA THR A 257 12.24 23.24 -13.36
C THR A 257 13.43 23.55 -12.44
N LEU A 258 13.27 23.44 -11.12
CA LEU A 258 14.35 23.56 -10.15
C LEU A 258 15.16 22.26 -9.97
N THR A 259 14.74 21.17 -10.60
CA THR A 259 15.46 19.88 -10.64
C THR A 259 15.70 19.48 -12.09
N PRO A 260 16.49 20.25 -12.88
CA PRO A 260 16.51 20.16 -14.36
C PRO A 260 17.21 18.92 -14.92
N PHE A 261 17.75 18.05 -14.08
CA PHE A 261 18.48 16.84 -14.49
C PHE A 261 17.72 15.55 -14.12
N GLY A 262 16.40 15.63 -13.94
CA GLY A 262 15.56 14.50 -13.57
C GLY A 262 14.92 14.64 -12.18
N PHE A 263 13.87 13.85 -11.96
CA PHE A 263 13.17 13.74 -10.67
C PHE A 263 12.37 12.44 -10.62
N GLN A 264 12.34 11.79 -9.47
CA GLN A 264 11.72 10.47 -9.31
C GLN A 264 12.25 9.48 -10.36
N SER A 265 11.38 8.90 -11.20
CA SER A 265 11.76 8.03 -12.31
C SER A 265 11.91 8.77 -13.64
N GLU A 266 11.83 10.10 -13.67
CA GLU A 266 12.10 10.89 -14.87
C GLU A 266 13.61 11.07 -15.05
N GLU A 267 14.14 10.47 -16.10
CA GLU A 267 15.58 10.49 -16.42
C GLU A 267 15.93 11.57 -17.47
N ARG A 268 14.93 12.06 -18.23
CA ARG A 268 15.14 13.12 -19.22
C ARG A 268 15.39 14.45 -18.51
N SER A 269 16.37 15.19 -18.97
CA SER A 269 16.62 16.55 -18.48
C SER A 269 15.53 17.54 -18.92
N TYR A 270 15.51 18.71 -18.28
CA TYR A 270 14.61 19.79 -18.69
C TYR A 270 14.74 20.17 -20.16
N TRP A 271 15.96 20.13 -20.71
CA TRP A 271 16.20 20.51 -22.12
C TRP A 271 15.76 19.43 -23.11
N GLU A 272 15.65 18.18 -22.68
CA GLU A 272 15.14 17.05 -23.48
C GLU A 272 13.62 16.96 -23.47
N ALA A 273 12.97 17.33 -22.36
CA ALA A 273 11.52 17.22 -22.18
C ALA A 273 10.90 18.44 -21.47
N PRO A 274 11.09 19.69 -21.95
CA PRO A 274 10.68 20.89 -21.23
C PRO A 274 9.18 20.94 -20.91
N GLU A 275 8.34 20.38 -21.79
CA GLU A 275 6.90 20.30 -21.57
C GLU A 275 6.52 19.45 -20.35
N ILE A 276 7.25 18.38 -20.09
CA ILE A 276 7.02 17.51 -18.91
C ILE A 276 7.29 18.31 -17.64
N TYR A 277 8.43 18.97 -17.57
CA TYR A 277 8.79 19.80 -16.42
C TYR A 277 7.82 20.92 -16.15
N TYR A 278 7.36 21.60 -17.22
CA TYR A 278 6.36 22.66 -17.10
C TYR A 278 4.99 22.10 -16.69
N SER A 279 4.50 21.11 -17.44
CA SER A 279 3.14 20.58 -17.25
C SER A 279 2.93 19.88 -15.92
N MET A 280 3.98 19.23 -15.37
CA MET A 280 3.93 18.59 -14.08
C MET A 280 4.13 19.55 -12.91
N SER A 281 4.59 20.77 -13.11
CA SER A 281 4.84 21.74 -12.04
C SER A 281 3.57 22.47 -11.65
N PRO A 282 2.90 22.12 -10.53
CA PRO A 282 1.67 22.82 -10.13
C PRO A 282 1.91 24.32 -9.81
N PHE A 283 3.16 24.70 -9.57
CA PHE A 283 3.56 26.10 -9.44
C PHE A 283 3.27 26.94 -10.68
N MET A 284 3.20 26.32 -11.86
CA MET A 284 2.96 26.99 -13.15
C MET A 284 1.46 27.11 -13.50
N HIS A 285 0.57 26.57 -12.67
CA HIS A 285 -0.87 26.45 -12.96
C HIS A 285 -1.78 27.04 -11.89
#